data_6550fefaca3558273cf886cb8da55e0e
#
_entry.id   6550fefaca3558273cf886cb8da55e0e
#
_cell.length_a   1.000
_cell.length_b   1.000
_cell.length_c   1.000
_cell.angle_alpha   90.00
_cell.angle_beta   90.00
_cell.angle_gamma   90.00
#
_symmetry.space_group_name_H-M   'P 1'
#
loop_
_entity.id
_entity.type
_entity.pdbx_description
1 polymer ?
#
loop_
_entity_poly.entity_id
_entity_poly.type
_entity_poly.pdbx_seq_one_letter_code
_entity_poly.pdbx_strand_id
1 'polypeptide(L)'
;MFGKSKQLADQNAALEKQLQPLLEMFTAMQSSLAFIEFTPEGVITKVNDNFSRVTGYSSAELIGQHHQLLCDKSEVESSRYRDFWKHLNNGESFSGEVLRKHKNGHDIWLEANYFPIKDSEDRVVKIFKIANDVTARVEHARSNDSLLSAIDRSMAIIEFDMKGRITHA
;
A
#
# COMPACT_ATOMS: atom_id res chain seq x y z
N MET A 1 -29.19 -27.47 33.65
CA MET A 1 -27.95 -26.64 33.49
C MET A 1 -26.94 -27.25 32.51
N PHE A 2 -26.72 -28.57 32.50
CA PHE A 2 -25.72 -29.23 31.64
C PHE A 2 -25.95 -29.11 30.13
N GLY A 3 -27.19 -29.02 29.64
CA GLY A 3 -27.48 -28.92 28.19
C GLY A 3 -27.05 -27.64 27.54
N LYS A 4 -27.22 -26.49 28.22
CA LYS A 4 -26.78 -25.15 27.68
C LYS A 4 -25.26 -25.02 27.59
N SER A 5 -24.54 -25.57 28.57
CA SER A 5 -23.07 -25.52 28.57
C SER A 5 -22.46 -26.34 27.42
N LYS A 6 -23.04 -27.53 27.15
CA LYS A 6 -22.62 -28.39 26.04
C LYS A 6 -22.94 -27.73 24.69
N GLN A 7 -24.12 -27.16 24.52
CA GLN A 7 -24.52 -26.46 23.30
C GLN A 7 -23.61 -25.25 23.01
N LEU A 8 -23.22 -24.52 24.04
CA LEU A 8 -22.28 -23.36 23.90
C LEU A 8 -20.88 -23.85 23.48
N ALA A 9 -20.41 -24.96 24.08
CA ALA A 9 -19.12 -25.55 23.70
C ALA A 9 -19.11 -26.04 22.25
N ASP A 10 -20.18 -26.70 21.82
CA ASP A 10 -20.33 -27.17 20.43
C ASP A 10 -20.40 -26.01 19.43
N GLN A 11 -21.09 -24.91 19.78
CA GLN A 11 -21.12 -23.68 18.95
C GLN A 11 -19.77 -23.01 18.86
N ASN A 12 -19.03 -22.89 19.96
CA ASN A 12 -17.70 -22.34 19.98
C ASN A 12 -16.74 -23.17 19.12
N ALA A 13 -16.75 -24.51 19.26
CA ALA A 13 -15.92 -25.37 18.44
C ALA A 13 -16.25 -25.28 16.93
N ALA A 14 -17.53 -25.15 16.58
CA ALA A 14 -17.95 -24.93 15.20
C ALA A 14 -17.44 -23.58 14.66
N LEU A 15 -17.51 -22.52 15.46
CA LEU A 15 -17.04 -21.18 15.09
C LEU A 15 -15.51 -21.15 14.94
N GLU A 16 -14.77 -21.76 15.87
CA GLU A 16 -13.31 -21.90 15.78
C GLU A 16 -12.90 -22.63 14.49
N LYS A 17 -13.60 -23.72 14.15
CA LYS A 17 -13.36 -24.47 12.91
C LYS A 17 -13.60 -23.62 11.65
N GLN A 18 -14.55 -22.69 11.67
CA GLN A 18 -14.81 -21.76 10.55
C GLN A 18 -13.79 -20.63 10.48
N LEU A 19 -13.30 -20.15 11.63
CA LEU A 19 -12.33 -19.08 11.71
C LEU A 19 -10.90 -19.53 11.35
N GLN A 20 -10.53 -20.76 11.65
CA GLN A 20 -9.18 -21.29 11.47
C GLN A 20 -8.65 -21.12 10.04
N PRO A 21 -9.38 -21.49 8.96
CA PRO A 21 -8.90 -21.30 7.59
C PRO A 21 -8.71 -19.82 7.22
N LEU A 22 -9.55 -18.92 7.74
CA LEU A 22 -9.43 -17.48 7.52
C LEU A 22 -8.19 -16.91 8.20
N LEU A 23 -7.88 -17.36 9.42
CA LEU A 23 -6.67 -16.99 10.14
C LEU A 23 -5.41 -17.49 9.44
N GLU A 24 -5.42 -18.71 8.92
CA GLU A 24 -4.31 -19.30 8.17
C GLU A 24 -4.06 -18.51 6.87
N MET A 25 -5.11 -18.20 6.11
CA MET A 25 -5.02 -17.38 4.91
C MET A 25 -4.49 -15.97 5.23
N PHE A 26 -5.01 -15.33 6.27
CA PHE A 26 -4.56 -14.01 6.70
C PHE A 26 -3.09 -14.02 7.14
N THR A 27 -2.67 -15.06 7.87
CA THR A 27 -1.27 -15.25 8.28
C THR A 27 -0.34 -15.43 7.08
N ALA A 28 -0.76 -16.23 6.09
CA ALA A 28 -0.01 -16.41 4.85
C ALA A 28 0.14 -15.10 4.06
N MET A 29 -0.92 -14.29 3.96
CA MET A 29 -0.86 -12.97 3.34
C MET A 29 0.09 -12.02 4.11
N GLN A 30 0.01 -12.01 5.44
CA GLN A 30 0.89 -11.17 6.28
C GLN A 30 2.37 -11.54 6.17
N SER A 31 2.69 -12.80 5.90
CA SER A 31 4.09 -13.24 5.73
C SER A 31 4.71 -12.75 4.43
N SER A 32 3.89 -12.46 3.41
CA SER A 32 4.34 -12.12 2.06
C SER A 32 4.22 -10.63 1.72
N LEU A 33 3.27 -9.92 2.31
CA LEU A 33 2.93 -8.54 1.99
C LEU A 33 3.28 -7.59 3.13
N ALA A 34 3.70 -6.37 2.80
CA ALA A 34 3.80 -5.30 3.77
C ALA A 34 2.39 -4.83 4.15
N PHE A 35 2.10 -4.77 5.45
CA PHE A 35 0.77 -4.56 5.99
C PHE A 35 0.78 -3.49 7.09
N ILE A 36 -0.23 -2.60 7.07
CA ILE A 36 -0.43 -1.57 8.10
C ILE A 36 -1.92 -1.24 8.26
N GLU A 37 -2.37 -1.01 9.49
CA GLU A 37 -3.71 -0.53 9.83
C GLU A 37 -3.66 0.89 10.40
N PHE A 38 -4.71 1.65 10.11
CA PHE A 38 -4.91 3.01 10.61
C PHE A 38 -6.30 3.17 11.21
N THR A 39 -6.44 4.14 12.13
CA THR A 39 -7.74 4.70 12.45
C THR A 39 -8.27 5.53 11.27
N PRO A 40 -9.56 5.91 11.24
CA PRO A 40 -10.10 6.82 10.23
C PRO A 40 -9.36 8.17 10.16
N GLU A 41 -8.77 8.62 11.27
CA GLU A 41 -7.97 9.84 11.36
C GLU A 41 -6.54 9.68 10.85
N GLY A 42 -6.13 8.45 10.45
CA GLY A 42 -4.82 8.17 9.91
C GLY A 42 -3.74 7.84 10.94
N VAL A 43 -4.12 7.52 12.18
CA VAL A 43 -3.18 7.06 13.22
C VAL A 43 -2.90 5.58 13.03
N ILE A 44 -1.63 5.20 13.04
CA ILE A 44 -1.17 3.81 12.86
C ILE A 44 -1.50 3.00 14.12
N THR A 45 -2.25 1.91 13.94
CA THR A 45 -2.65 1.00 15.03
C THR A 45 -1.95 -0.34 14.98
N LYS A 46 -1.53 -0.78 13.78
CA LYS A 46 -0.85 -2.07 13.60
C LYS A 46 0.04 -2.05 12.37
N VAL A 47 1.18 -2.74 12.45
CA VAL A 47 2.08 -3.00 11.33
C VAL A 47 2.64 -4.42 11.42
N ASN A 48 3.07 -5.01 10.31
CA ASN A 48 3.84 -6.25 10.32
C ASN A 48 5.34 -5.99 10.05
N ASP A 49 6.14 -7.03 10.23
CA ASP A 49 7.59 -6.96 10.06
C ASP A 49 8.00 -6.62 8.61
N ASN A 50 7.19 -7.02 7.62
CA ASN A 50 7.44 -6.67 6.22
C ASN A 50 7.32 -5.16 6.00
N PHE A 51 6.30 -4.52 6.56
CA PHE A 51 6.14 -3.06 6.48
C PHE A 51 7.27 -2.34 7.19
N SER A 52 7.66 -2.81 8.37
CA SER A 52 8.82 -2.29 9.13
C SER A 52 10.10 -2.39 8.31
N ARG A 53 10.35 -3.51 7.63
CA ARG A 53 11.53 -3.72 6.79
C ARG A 53 11.56 -2.78 5.59
N VAL A 54 10.42 -2.61 4.91
CA VAL A 54 10.31 -1.74 3.73
C VAL A 54 10.49 -0.27 4.07
N THR A 55 9.99 0.18 5.22
CA THR A 55 10.03 1.59 5.61
C THR A 55 11.24 1.95 6.49
N GLY A 56 11.93 0.95 7.06
CA GLY A 56 13.06 1.13 7.97
C GLY A 56 12.68 1.53 9.40
N TYR A 57 11.39 1.70 9.68
CA TYR A 57 10.90 1.98 11.03
C TYR A 57 10.55 0.69 11.76
N SER A 58 10.87 0.61 13.05
CA SER A 58 10.34 -0.45 13.90
C SER A 58 8.84 -0.27 14.17
N SER A 59 8.16 -1.36 14.50
CA SER A 59 6.74 -1.32 14.91
C SER A 59 6.50 -0.34 16.06
N ALA A 60 7.39 -0.29 17.04
CA ALA A 60 7.28 0.61 18.19
C ALA A 60 7.40 2.10 17.81
N GLU A 61 8.14 2.42 16.74
CA GLU A 61 8.26 3.79 16.24
C GLU A 61 7.05 4.21 15.38
N LEU A 62 6.35 3.25 14.78
CA LEU A 62 5.21 3.51 13.89
C LEU A 62 3.89 3.57 14.64
N ILE A 63 3.62 2.65 15.56
CA ILE A 63 2.35 2.58 16.28
C ILE A 63 2.12 3.87 17.07
N GLY A 64 0.93 4.45 16.90
CA GLY A 64 0.55 5.73 17.50
C GLY A 64 0.98 6.96 16.69
N GLN A 65 1.82 6.81 15.67
CA GLN A 65 2.15 7.90 14.76
C GLN A 65 1.08 8.07 13.68
N HIS A 66 1.00 9.26 13.11
CA HIS A 66 0.11 9.54 11.99
C HIS A 66 0.78 9.13 10.66
N HIS A 67 -0.04 8.69 9.67
CA HIS A 67 0.39 8.32 8.31
C HIS A 67 1.33 9.34 7.65
N GLN A 68 1.18 10.63 7.98
CA GLN A 68 2.04 11.70 7.46
C GLN A 68 3.54 11.50 7.72
N LEU A 69 3.92 10.71 8.74
CA LEU A 69 5.31 10.35 9.01
C LEU A 69 6.00 9.68 7.80
N LEU A 70 5.22 8.97 7.00
CA LEU A 70 5.67 8.21 5.83
C LEU A 70 5.62 9.03 4.53
N CYS A 71 5.17 10.29 4.57
CA CYS A 71 4.92 11.13 3.40
C CYS A 71 5.91 12.29 3.34
N ASP A 72 6.13 12.80 2.13
CA ASP A 72 6.81 14.07 1.97
C ASP A 72 5.94 15.21 2.52
N LYS A 73 6.59 16.24 3.09
CA LYS A 73 5.90 17.38 3.69
C LYS A 73 4.99 18.11 2.69
N SER A 74 5.43 18.25 1.45
CA SER A 74 4.65 18.88 0.38
C SER A 74 3.39 18.08 0.02
N GLU A 75 3.45 16.73 0.10
CA GLU A 75 2.28 15.87 -0.08
C GLU A 75 1.27 16.10 1.05
N VAL A 76 1.73 16.09 2.29
CA VAL A 76 0.88 16.26 3.48
C VAL A 76 0.13 17.60 3.47
N GLU A 77 0.77 18.67 3.01
CA GLU A 77 0.18 20.02 2.93
C GLU A 77 -0.81 20.18 1.75
N SER A 78 -0.84 19.24 0.81
CA SER A 78 -1.66 19.30 -0.40
C SER A 78 -3.15 19.10 -0.13
N SER A 79 -4.01 19.65 -1.00
CA SER A 79 -5.45 19.35 -0.99
C SER A 79 -5.69 17.87 -1.31
N ARG A 80 -4.89 17.29 -2.22
CA ARG A 80 -4.98 15.87 -2.62
C ARG A 80 -4.82 14.92 -1.43
N TYR A 81 -3.95 15.22 -0.47
CA TYR A 81 -3.79 14.40 0.74
C TYR A 81 -5.02 14.44 1.64
N ARG A 82 -5.63 15.63 1.80
CA ARG A 82 -6.87 15.78 2.56
C ARG A 82 -8.05 15.06 1.89
N ASP A 83 -8.17 15.21 0.57
CA ASP A 83 -9.22 14.55 -0.21
C ASP A 83 -9.03 13.01 -0.20
N PHE A 84 -7.80 12.52 -0.27
CA PHE A 84 -7.48 11.10 -0.14
C PHE A 84 -8.05 10.51 1.17
N TRP A 85 -7.79 11.13 2.32
CA TRP A 85 -8.33 10.66 3.60
C TRP A 85 -9.84 10.79 3.68
N LYS A 86 -10.41 11.84 3.08
CA LYS A 86 -11.87 12.02 3.00
C LYS A 86 -12.53 10.90 2.20
N HIS A 87 -11.96 10.50 1.05
CA HIS A 87 -12.47 9.40 0.23
C HIS A 87 -12.41 8.07 1.00
N LEU A 88 -11.30 7.77 1.67
CA LEU A 88 -11.19 6.58 2.52
C LEU A 88 -12.24 6.57 3.63
N ASN A 89 -12.50 7.72 4.28
CA ASN A 89 -13.51 7.83 5.33
C ASN A 89 -14.94 7.74 4.82
N ASN A 90 -15.18 7.99 3.53
CA ASN A 90 -16.45 7.72 2.87
C ASN A 90 -16.61 6.23 2.46
N GLY A 91 -15.59 5.40 2.71
CA GLY A 91 -15.61 3.97 2.35
C GLY A 91 -15.12 3.68 0.94
N GLU A 92 -14.48 4.63 0.28
CA GLU A 92 -13.90 4.46 -1.05
C GLU A 92 -12.49 3.88 -0.94
N SER A 93 -12.23 2.72 -1.58
CA SER A 93 -10.91 2.10 -1.62
C SER A 93 -9.98 2.86 -2.57
N PHE A 94 -8.67 2.82 -2.28
CA PHE A 94 -7.65 3.37 -3.15
C PHE A 94 -6.70 2.27 -3.61
N SER A 95 -6.28 2.30 -4.88
CA SER A 95 -5.22 1.46 -5.44
C SER A 95 -4.32 2.30 -6.33
N GLY A 96 -3.00 2.18 -6.17
CA GLY A 96 -2.04 2.90 -7.00
C GLY A 96 -0.63 2.91 -6.45
N GLU A 97 0.28 3.48 -7.23
CA GLU A 97 1.66 3.71 -6.82
C GLU A 97 1.75 5.02 -6.02
N VAL A 98 2.41 4.94 -4.88
CA VAL A 98 2.60 6.07 -3.97
C VAL A 98 4.06 6.21 -3.57
N LEU A 99 4.56 7.44 -3.59
CA LEU A 99 5.88 7.76 -3.08
C LEU A 99 5.84 7.90 -1.56
N ARG A 100 6.77 7.27 -0.85
CA ARG A 100 6.90 7.35 0.59
C ARG A 100 8.34 7.62 1.00
N LYS A 101 8.52 8.09 2.22
CA LYS A 101 9.84 8.34 2.82
C LYS A 101 10.25 7.17 3.73
N HIS A 102 11.40 6.60 3.43
CA HIS A 102 12.06 5.67 4.32
C HIS A 102 12.64 6.42 5.53
N LYS A 103 12.83 5.75 6.65
CA LYS A 103 13.36 6.33 7.90
C LYS A 103 14.67 7.10 7.72
N ASN A 104 15.54 6.66 6.84
CA ASN A 104 16.82 7.35 6.55
C ASN A 104 16.70 8.45 5.48
N GLY A 105 15.49 8.81 5.07
CA GLY A 105 15.18 9.95 4.22
C GLY A 105 15.11 9.67 2.72
N HIS A 106 15.52 8.49 2.23
CA HIS A 106 15.38 8.19 0.80
C HIS A 106 13.93 7.88 0.41
N ASP A 107 13.65 8.01 -0.86
CA ASP A 107 12.35 7.72 -1.45
C ASP A 107 12.15 6.22 -1.63
N ILE A 108 10.94 5.74 -1.35
CA ILE A 108 10.47 4.39 -1.66
C ILE A 108 9.15 4.47 -2.42
N TRP A 109 9.06 3.68 -3.49
CA TRP A 109 7.83 3.54 -4.27
C TRP A 109 7.07 2.31 -3.82
N LEU A 110 5.83 2.53 -3.40
CA LEU A 110 4.95 1.45 -2.96
C LEU A 110 3.76 1.34 -3.91
N GLU A 111 3.54 0.14 -4.45
CA GLU A 111 2.24 -0.22 -5.01
C GLU A 111 1.31 -0.54 -3.84
N ALA A 112 0.33 0.31 -3.60
CA ALA A 112 -0.46 0.32 -2.37
C ALA A 112 -1.95 0.21 -2.64
N ASN A 113 -2.61 -0.61 -1.80
CA ASN A 113 -4.06 -0.75 -1.79
C ASN A 113 -4.57 -0.43 -0.38
N TYR A 114 -5.51 0.52 -0.28
CA TYR A 114 -6.14 0.92 0.97
C TYR A 114 -7.60 0.46 0.96
N PHE A 115 -8.00 -0.22 2.03
CA PHE A 115 -9.33 -0.79 2.19
C PHE A 115 -9.97 -0.24 3.46
N PRO A 116 -10.97 0.66 3.35
CA PRO A 116 -11.79 1.04 4.48
C PRO A 116 -12.60 -0.15 5.00
N ILE A 117 -12.53 -0.41 6.28
CA ILE A 117 -13.30 -1.45 6.97
C ILE A 117 -14.44 -0.79 7.72
N LYS A 118 -15.67 -1.22 7.43
CA LYS A 118 -16.89 -0.68 8.01
C LYS A 118 -17.44 -1.60 9.10
N ASP A 119 -18.11 -1.00 10.07
CA ASP A 119 -18.89 -1.72 11.08
C ASP A 119 -20.30 -2.07 10.55
N SER A 120 -21.13 -2.64 11.42
CA SER A 120 -22.53 -3.02 11.12
C SER A 120 -23.44 -1.82 10.85
N GLU A 121 -23.01 -0.59 11.16
CA GLU A 121 -23.73 0.65 10.92
C GLU A 121 -23.19 1.40 9.70
N ASP A 122 -22.42 0.73 8.83
CA ASP A 122 -21.78 1.27 7.61
C ASP A 122 -20.76 2.40 7.87
N ARG A 123 -20.26 2.54 9.10
CA ARG A 123 -19.24 3.53 9.46
C ARG A 123 -17.86 2.96 9.29
N VAL A 124 -16.94 3.70 8.67
CA VAL A 124 -15.54 3.31 8.57
C VAL A 124 -14.92 3.34 9.98
N VAL A 125 -14.45 2.19 10.45
CA VAL A 125 -13.85 2.01 11.79
C VAL A 125 -12.34 1.82 11.75
N LYS A 126 -11.79 1.43 10.60
CA LYS A 126 -10.35 1.35 10.35
C LYS A 126 -10.06 1.37 8.86
N ILE A 127 -8.83 1.67 8.51
CA ILE A 127 -8.31 1.57 7.16
C ILE A 127 -7.17 0.55 7.17
N PHE A 128 -7.31 -0.46 6.34
CA PHE A 128 -6.34 -1.51 6.13
C PHE A 128 -5.54 -1.21 4.86
N LYS A 129 -4.23 -1.30 4.91
CA LYS A 129 -3.38 -1.12 3.74
C LYS A 129 -2.46 -2.31 3.56
N ILE A 130 -2.37 -2.79 2.32
CA ILE A 130 -1.29 -3.66 1.86
C ILE A 130 -0.45 -2.92 0.82
N ALA A 131 0.84 -3.23 0.79
CA ALA A 131 1.76 -2.60 -0.12
C ALA A 131 2.88 -3.56 -0.56
N ASN A 132 3.35 -3.35 -1.79
CA ASN A 132 4.57 -3.97 -2.31
C ASN A 132 5.60 -2.87 -2.59
N ASP A 133 6.85 -3.13 -2.25
CA ASP A 133 7.95 -2.26 -2.66
C ASP A 133 8.24 -2.47 -4.15
N VAL A 134 8.05 -1.42 -4.92
CA VAL A 134 8.30 -1.37 -6.36
C VAL A 134 9.40 -0.39 -6.73
N THR A 135 10.19 0.05 -5.76
CA THR A 135 11.25 1.05 -5.93
C THR A 135 12.22 0.65 -7.05
N ALA A 136 12.76 -0.57 -6.99
CA ALA A 136 13.68 -1.04 -8.02
C ALA A 136 13.05 -1.06 -9.43
N ARG A 137 11.78 -1.45 -9.55
CA ARG A 137 11.05 -1.46 -10.83
C ARG A 137 10.91 -0.03 -11.40
N VAL A 138 10.51 0.91 -10.55
CA VAL A 138 10.31 2.31 -10.95
C VAL A 138 11.65 2.98 -11.31
N GLU A 139 12.70 2.72 -10.54
CA GLU A 139 14.05 3.26 -10.81
C GLU A 139 14.62 2.72 -12.12
N HIS A 140 14.48 1.42 -12.39
CA HIS A 140 14.89 0.82 -13.66
C HIS A 140 14.14 1.41 -14.86
N ALA A 141 12.82 1.59 -14.75
CA ALA A 141 12.03 2.21 -15.81
C ALA A 141 12.51 3.65 -16.10
N ARG A 142 12.73 4.45 -15.05
CA ARG A 142 13.23 5.82 -15.18
C ARG A 142 14.64 5.90 -15.77
N SER A 143 15.51 4.97 -15.39
CA SER A 143 16.87 4.88 -15.94
C SER A 143 16.84 4.57 -17.43
N ASN A 144 15.99 3.63 -17.87
CA ASN A 144 15.82 3.29 -19.27
C ASN A 144 15.27 4.47 -20.09
N ASP A 145 14.25 5.17 -19.58
CA ASP A 145 13.70 6.35 -20.23
C ASP A 145 14.74 7.46 -20.36
N SER A 146 15.59 7.65 -19.35
CA SER A 146 16.68 8.61 -19.36
C SER A 146 17.75 8.24 -20.39
N LEU A 147 18.09 6.98 -20.53
CA LEU A 147 19.03 6.49 -21.54
C LEU A 147 18.49 6.69 -22.96
N LEU A 148 17.22 6.34 -23.21
CA LEU A 148 16.56 6.54 -24.50
C LEU A 148 16.53 8.04 -24.86
N SER A 149 16.17 8.90 -23.89
CA SER A 149 16.16 10.35 -24.07
C SER A 149 17.57 10.95 -24.33
N ALA A 150 18.62 10.35 -23.75
CA ALA A 150 20.00 10.77 -24.00
C ALA A 150 20.47 10.33 -25.40
N ILE A 151 20.06 9.14 -25.87
CA ILE A 151 20.33 8.66 -27.22
C ILE A 151 19.65 9.54 -28.26
N ASP A 152 18.37 9.85 -28.07
CA ASP A 152 17.59 10.75 -28.94
C ASP A 152 18.22 12.14 -29.08
N ARG A 153 18.79 12.68 -27.99
CA ARG A 153 19.47 14.00 -28.02
C ARG A 153 20.87 13.96 -28.57
N SER A 154 21.54 12.81 -28.54
CA SER A 154 22.95 12.69 -28.97
C SER A 154 23.11 12.11 -30.36
N MET A 155 22.07 11.50 -30.94
CA MET A 155 22.08 10.92 -32.28
C MET A 155 21.07 11.66 -33.17
N ALA A 156 21.49 12.05 -34.37
CA ALA A 156 20.57 12.42 -35.45
C ALA A 156 19.94 11.10 -35.98
N ILE A 157 18.72 10.83 -35.61
CA ILE A 157 17.97 9.66 -36.09
C ILE A 157 17.19 10.10 -37.32
N ILE A 158 17.40 9.44 -38.45
CA ILE A 158 16.64 9.66 -39.69
C ILE A 158 15.94 8.35 -40.03
N GLU A 159 14.64 8.36 -40.07
CA GLU A 159 13.83 7.23 -40.51
C GLU A 159 13.47 7.33 -41.99
N PHE A 160 13.56 6.22 -42.72
CA PHE A 160 13.22 6.14 -44.13
C PHE A 160 12.10 5.13 -44.36
N ASP A 161 11.20 5.45 -45.30
CA ASP A 161 10.25 4.43 -45.81
C ASP A 161 10.96 3.45 -46.74
N MET A 162 10.26 2.38 -47.12
CA MET A 162 10.77 1.34 -48.02
C MET A 162 11.13 1.88 -49.43
N LYS A 163 10.83 3.13 -49.73
CA LYS A 163 11.15 3.83 -51.00
C LYS A 163 12.31 4.82 -50.78
N GLY A 164 12.93 4.81 -49.60
CA GLY A 164 14.09 5.68 -49.28
C GLY A 164 13.73 7.15 -48.97
N ARG A 165 12.46 7.46 -48.68
CA ARG A 165 12.05 8.82 -48.32
C ARG A 165 12.11 8.97 -46.80
N ILE A 166 12.64 10.11 -46.34
CA ILE A 166 12.69 10.43 -44.90
C ILE A 166 11.26 10.53 -44.36
N THR A 167 10.96 9.78 -43.32
CA THR A 167 9.68 9.80 -42.63
C THR A 167 9.75 10.54 -41.30
N HIS A 168 10.96 10.60 -40.71
CA HIS A 168 11.25 11.36 -39.47
C HIS A 168 12.72 11.78 -39.46
N ALA A 169 13.01 12.99 -38.90
CA ALA A 169 14.36 13.51 -38.73
C ALA A 169 14.46 14.44 -37.52
#